data_8e6058816100e4df9fcb91800c22246a
#
_entry.id   8e6058816100e4df9fcb91800c22246a
#
_cell.length_a   1.000
_cell.length_b   1.000
_cell.length_c   1.000
_cell.angle_alpha   90.00
_cell.angle_beta   90.00
_cell.angle_gamma   90.00
#
_symmetry.space_group_name_H-M   'P 1'
#
loop_
_entity.id
_entity.type
_entity.pdbx_description
1 polymer ?
#
loop_
_entity_poly.entity_id
_entity_poly.type
_entity_poly.pdbx_seq_one_letter_code
_entity_poly.pdbx_strand_id
1 'polypeptide(L)'
;MRTAAAAEAFGLQARMLTPAEAGERYPVMETGDLAGAIWLPDDGKANPADLTYALAKGARNRGVTIRERTRVTGILTADGAGGRAVTGVRTADGDVQAEIVVNCAGQWAK
;
A
#
# COMPACT_ATOMS: atom_id res chain seq x y z
N MET A 1 -22.71 -10.53 -0.99
CA MET A 1 -22.61 -11.46 0.18
C MET A 1 -21.16 -11.79 0.55
N ARG A 2 -20.27 -12.25 -0.35
CA ARG A 2 -18.88 -12.61 -0.01
C ARG A 2 -18.06 -11.44 0.57
N THR A 3 -18.23 -10.23 0.05
CA THR A 3 -17.50 -9.03 0.50
C THR A 3 -17.92 -8.59 1.91
N ALA A 4 -19.20 -8.66 2.25
CA ALA A 4 -19.69 -8.32 3.59
C ALA A 4 -19.18 -9.32 4.64
N ALA A 5 -19.20 -10.63 4.33
CA ALA A 5 -18.66 -11.65 5.21
C ALA A 5 -17.12 -11.53 5.39
N ALA A 6 -16.41 -11.13 4.33
CA ALA A 6 -14.98 -10.86 4.43
C ALA A 6 -14.69 -9.63 5.33
N ALA A 7 -15.46 -8.55 5.17
CA ALA A 7 -15.32 -7.35 6.01
C ALA A 7 -15.51 -7.70 7.51
N GLU A 8 -16.53 -8.47 7.84
CA GLU A 8 -16.78 -8.93 9.21
C GLU A 8 -15.61 -9.78 9.75
N ALA A 9 -15.05 -10.68 8.94
CA ALA A 9 -13.90 -11.50 9.31
C ALA A 9 -12.64 -10.66 9.62
N PHE A 10 -12.50 -9.47 9.01
CA PHE A 10 -11.44 -8.50 9.29
C PHE A 10 -11.79 -7.47 10.36
N GLY A 11 -12.93 -7.64 11.06
CA GLY A 11 -13.40 -6.74 12.10
C GLY A 11 -13.89 -5.38 11.59
N LEU A 12 -14.19 -5.26 10.28
CA LEU A 12 -14.72 -4.05 9.69
C LEU A 12 -16.26 -4.05 9.81
N GLN A 13 -16.82 -2.90 10.17
CA GLN A 13 -18.27 -2.73 10.15
C GLN A 13 -18.76 -2.65 8.70
N ALA A 14 -19.62 -3.58 8.30
CA ALA A 14 -20.25 -3.59 7.00
C ALA A 14 -21.76 -3.71 7.13
N ARG A 15 -22.51 -2.89 6.40
CA ARG A 15 -23.97 -2.91 6.37
C ARG A 15 -24.45 -3.13 4.94
N MET A 16 -25.34 -4.09 4.77
CA MET A 16 -26.05 -4.25 3.50
C MET A 16 -27.14 -3.19 3.41
N LEU A 17 -27.21 -2.52 2.28
CA LEU A 17 -28.21 -1.53 1.94
C LEU A 17 -29.08 -2.03 0.80
N THR A 18 -30.36 -1.67 0.83
CA THR A 18 -31.24 -1.73 -0.33
C THR A 18 -30.86 -0.68 -1.38
N PRO A 19 -31.28 -0.82 -2.66
CA PRO A 19 -31.07 0.22 -3.66
C PRO A 19 -31.61 1.59 -3.24
N ALA A 20 -32.76 1.64 -2.58
CA ALA A 20 -33.35 2.88 -2.08
C ALA A 20 -32.46 3.57 -1.03
N GLU A 21 -32.00 2.83 -0.02
CA GLU A 21 -31.10 3.33 1.01
C GLU A 21 -29.74 3.80 0.42
N ALA A 22 -29.26 3.13 -0.63
CA ALA A 22 -28.06 3.54 -1.34
C ALA A 22 -28.26 4.88 -2.07
N GLY A 23 -29.41 5.07 -2.74
CA GLY A 23 -29.80 6.32 -3.40
C GLY A 23 -29.95 7.48 -2.43
N GLU A 24 -30.52 7.26 -1.24
CA GLU A 24 -30.60 8.28 -0.19
C GLU A 24 -29.22 8.76 0.27
N ARG A 25 -28.22 7.87 0.33
CA ARG A 25 -26.85 8.22 0.73
C ARG A 25 -26.06 8.88 -0.39
N TYR A 26 -26.34 8.52 -1.63
CA TYR A 26 -25.65 9.04 -2.82
C TYR A 26 -26.65 9.39 -3.94
N PRO A 27 -27.31 10.55 -3.84
CA PRO A 27 -28.45 10.92 -4.72
C PRO A 27 -28.13 11.06 -6.21
N VAL A 28 -26.87 11.13 -6.58
CA VAL A 28 -26.46 11.19 -8.01
C VAL A 28 -26.25 9.82 -8.65
N MET A 29 -26.47 8.74 -7.89
CA MET A 29 -26.31 7.38 -8.37
C MET A 29 -27.63 6.86 -8.95
N GLU A 30 -27.56 6.25 -10.15
CA GLU A 30 -28.67 5.46 -10.69
C GLU A 30 -28.80 4.16 -9.88
N THR A 31 -30.00 3.87 -9.40
CA THR A 31 -30.25 2.72 -8.51
C THR A 31 -31.12 1.66 -9.11
N GLY A 32 -31.67 1.89 -10.33
CA GLY A 32 -32.66 1.02 -10.97
C GLY A 32 -32.15 -0.37 -11.34
N ASP A 33 -30.86 -0.53 -11.53
CA ASP A 33 -30.17 -1.77 -11.89
C ASP A 33 -29.44 -2.42 -10.70
N LEU A 34 -29.49 -1.82 -9.52
CA LEU A 34 -28.80 -2.33 -8.33
C LEU A 34 -29.58 -3.48 -7.67
N ALA A 35 -28.88 -4.57 -7.37
CA ALA A 35 -29.39 -5.63 -6.49
C ALA A 35 -29.27 -5.29 -4.98
N GLY A 36 -28.39 -4.33 -4.64
CA GLY A 36 -28.10 -3.85 -3.30
C GLY A 36 -26.74 -3.19 -3.24
N ALA A 37 -26.37 -2.65 -2.08
CA ALA A 37 -25.08 -2.03 -1.85
C ALA A 37 -24.48 -2.48 -0.51
N ILE A 38 -23.17 -2.24 -0.35
CA ILE A 38 -22.47 -2.44 0.92
C ILE A 38 -22.00 -1.07 1.39
N TRP A 39 -22.36 -0.72 2.61
CA TRP A 39 -21.93 0.47 3.29
C TRP A 39 -20.83 0.13 4.32
N LEU A 40 -19.69 0.76 4.21
CA LEU A 40 -18.57 0.67 5.14
C LEU A 40 -18.43 2.04 5.82
N PRO A 41 -18.97 2.24 7.05
CA PRO A 41 -19.04 3.55 7.69
C PRO A 41 -17.67 4.15 8.00
N ASP A 42 -16.69 3.29 8.25
CA ASP A 42 -15.33 3.70 8.61
C ASP A 42 -14.37 3.74 7.41
N ASP A 43 -14.89 3.46 6.19
CA ASP A 43 -14.10 3.57 4.97
C ASP A 43 -14.02 5.02 4.48
N GLY A 44 -12.96 5.32 3.75
CA GLY A 44 -12.68 6.67 3.31
C GLY A 44 -11.94 6.72 1.98
N LYS A 45 -11.67 7.95 1.56
CA LYS A 45 -10.88 8.23 0.35
C LYS A 45 -9.62 8.96 0.75
N ALA A 46 -8.47 8.42 0.37
CA ALA A 46 -7.18 9.07 0.51
C ALA A 46 -6.60 9.42 -0.86
N ASN A 47 -5.93 10.56 -0.97
CA ASN A 47 -5.09 10.86 -2.13
C ASN A 47 -3.78 10.07 -1.97
N PRO A 48 -3.44 9.15 -2.89
CA PRO A 48 -2.23 8.31 -2.75
C PRO A 48 -0.94 9.13 -2.73
N ALA A 49 -0.89 10.22 -3.50
CA ALA A 49 0.28 11.09 -3.53
C ALA A 49 0.48 11.81 -2.18
N ASP A 50 -0.57 12.40 -1.63
CA ASP A 50 -0.49 13.12 -0.34
C ASP A 50 -0.12 12.17 0.79
N LEU A 51 -0.68 10.95 0.80
CA LEU A 51 -0.32 9.91 1.77
C LEU A 51 1.16 9.55 1.66
N THR A 52 1.66 9.36 0.44
CA THR A 52 3.07 9.04 0.19
C THR A 52 3.99 10.18 0.65
N TYR A 53 3.64 11.43 0.34
CA TYR A 53 4.41 12.59 0.80
C TYR A 53 4.39 12.75 2.32
N ALA A 54 3.27 12.50 2.97
CA ALA A 54 3.17 12.54 4.42
C ALA A 54 4.07 11.49 5.09
N LEU A 55 4.06 10.26 4.58
CA LEU A 55 4.93 9.18 5.06
C LEU A 55 6.42 9.50 4.82
N ALA A 56 6.77 10.00 3.64
CA ALA A 56 8.13 10.39 3.31
C ALA A 56 8.62 11.54 4.22
N LYS A 57 7.78 12.54 4.49
CA LYS A 57 8.10 13.61 5.43
C LYS A 57 8.32 13.07 6.85
N GLY A 58 7.45 12.18 7.31
CA GLY A 58 7.59 11.53 8.61
C GLY A 58 8.87 10.72 8.74
N ALA A 59 9.27 10.01 7.68
CA ALA A 59 10.53 9.27 7.63
C ALA A 59 11.75 10.20 7.69
N ARG A 60 11.78 11.26 6.86
CA ARG A 60 12.87 12.26 6.89
C ARG A 60 13.03 12.90 8.25
N ASN A 61 11.93 13.24 8.94
CA ASN A 61 11.96 13.82 10.28
C ASN A 61 12.57 12.88 11.34
N ARG A 62 12.66 11.59 11.03
CA ARG A 62 13.30 10.56 11.86
C ARG A 62 14.69 10.15 11.37
N GLY A 63 15.29 10.94 10.49
CA GLY A 63 16.66 10.71 9.99
C GLY A 63 16.78 9.72 8.84
N VAL A 64 15.66 9.29 8.24
CA VAL A 64 15.71 8.41 7.06
C VAL A 64 16.16 9.20 5.83
N THR A 65 17.13 8.68 5.10
CA THR A 65 17.57 9.22 3.82
C THR A 65 16.69 8.67 2.71
N ILE A 66 16.01 9.53 1.97
CA ILE A 66 15.21 9.18 0.79
C ILE A 66 15.95 9.66 -0.45
N ARG A 67 16.33 8.73 -1.33
CA ARG A 67 16.96 9.02 -2.62
C ARG A 67 15.95 8.79 -3.73
N GLU A 68 15.49 9.87 -4.33
CA GLU A 68 14.58 9.83 -5.46
C GLU A 68 15.37 9.67 -6.76
N ARG A 69 14.73 9.15 -7.82
CA ARG A 69 15.33 8.93 -9.14
C ARG A 69 16.59 8.07 -9.13
N THR A 70 16.79 7.29 -8.09
CA THR A 70 17.94 6.41 -7.91
C THR A 70 17.51 4.98 -8.19
N ARG A 71 17.91 4.47 -9.35
CA ARG A 71 17.58 3.09 -9.76
C ARG A 71 18.52 2.11 -9.07
N VAL A 72 17.93 1.13 -8.37
CA VAL A 72 18.64 -0.05 -7.88
C VAL A 72 18.80 -1.03 -9.04
N THR A 73 20.05 -1.45 -9.31
CA THR A 73 20.41 -2.33 -10.41
C THR A 73 20.81 -3.74 -9.96
N GLY A 74 20.94 -3.96 -8.66
CA GLY A 74 21.27 -5.26 -8.09
C GLY A 74 21.34 -5.25 -6.59
N ILE A 75 21.27 -6.44 -6.00
CA ILE A 75 21.48 -6.67 -4.57
C ILE A 75 22.92 -7.14 -4.38
N LEU A 76 23.63 -6.52 -3.45
CA LEU A 76 24.99 -6.90 -3.08
C LEU A 76 24.92 -8.02 -2.03
N THR A 77 25.76 -9.02 -2.22
CA THR A 77 25.84 -10.14 -1.28
C THR A 77 27.32 -10.51 -1.07
N ALA A 78 27.62 -11.05 0.13
CA ALA A 78 28.92 -11.63 0.45
C ALA A 78 28.72 -13.02 1.05
N ASP A 79 29.70 -13.89 0.82
CA ASP A 79 29.75 -15.20 1.46
C ASP A 79 30.41 -15.06 2.85
N GLY A 80 29.81 -15.67 3.86
CA GLY A 80 30.29 -15.68 5.25
C GLY A 80 30.14 -17.05 5.89
N ALA A 81 30.57 -17.19 7.13
CA ALA A 81 30.53 -18.46 7.87
C ALA A 81 29.11 -19.04 8.02
N GLY A 82 28.06 -18.21 7.91
CA GLY A 82 26.65 -18.60 7.95
C GLY A 82 25.98 -18.77 6.59
N GLY A 83 26.74 -18.71 5.48
CA GLY A 83 26.23 -18.70 4.12
C GLY A 83 26.20 -17.32 3.48
N ARG A 84 25.46 -17.17 2.38
CA ARG A 84 25.36 -15.93 1.61
C ARG A 84 24.45 -14.92 2.29
N ALA A 85 24.97 -13.74 2.60
CA ALA A 85 24.26 -12.64 3.26
C ALA A 85 24.15 -11.41 2.36
N VAL A 86 23.08 -10.66 2.49
CA VAL A 86 22.92 -9.36 1.85
C VAL A 86 23.83 -8.33 2.52
N THR A 87 24.52 -7.52 1.72
CA THR A 87 25.41 -6.45 2.19
C THR A 87 25.00 -5.07 1.71
N GLY A 88 24.00 -4.98 0.84
CA GLY A 88 23.51 -3.71 0.33
C GLY A 88 22.85 -3.79 -1.03
N VAL A 89 22.80 -2.65 -1.70
CA VAL A 89 22.27 -2.53 -3.06
C VAL A 89 23.22 -1.73 -3.93
N ARG A 90 23.24 -2.08 -5.22
CA ARG A 90 23.98 -1.35 -6.26
C ARG A 90 23.05 -0.32 -6.91
N THR A 91 23.54 0.90 -7.07
CA THR A 91 22.86 1.97 -7.80
C THR A 91 23.77 2.59 -8.86
N ALA A 92 23.21 3.42 -9.74
CA ALA A 92 24.01 4.17 -10.72
C ALA A 92 24.96 5.18 -10.05
N ASP A 93 24.61 5.65 -8.85
CA ASP A 93 25.37 6.65 -8.08
C ASP A 93 26.35 6.00 -7.08
N GLY A 94 26.53 4.68 -7.14
CA GLY A 94 27.38 3.90 -6.26
C GLY A 94 26.60 2.90 -5.39
N ASP A 95 27.33 2.14 -4.61
CA ASP A 95 26.79 1.11 -3.73
C ASP A 95 26.30 1.70 -2.40
N VAL A 96 25.17 1.22 -1.91
CA VAL A 96 24.62 1.56 -0.61
C VAL A 96 24.67 0.33 0.28
N GLN A 97 25.41 0.41 1.38
CA GLN A 97 25.54 -0.68 2.34
C GLN A 97 24.29 -0.81 3.20
N ALA A 98 23.81 -2.03 3.39
CA ALA A 98 22.67 -2.36 4.26
C ALA A 98 22.68 -3.85 4.61
N GLU A 99 22.38 -4.16 5.85
CA GLU A 99 22.25 -5.55 6.34
C GLU A 99 20.91 -6.17 5.93
N ILE A 100 19.89 -5.35 5.71
CA ILE A 100 18.54 -5.75 5.32
C ILE A 100 18.10 -4.92 4.12
N VAL A 101 17.59 -5.59 3.11
CA VAL A 101 17.00 -4.95 1.92
C VAL A 101 15.56 -5.41 1.77
N VAL A 102 14.62 -4.46 1.72
CA VAL A 102 13.19 -4.72 1.50
C VAL A 102 12.79 -4.21 0.12
N ASN A 103 12.34 -5.10 -0.76
CA ASN A 103 11.84 -4.72 -2.07
C ASN A 103 10.33 -4.43 -2.01
N CYS A 104 9.98 -3.17 -2.20
CA CYS A 104 8.59 -2.68 -2.23
C CYS A 104 8.21 -2.13 -3.62
N ALA A 105 8.87 -2.55 -4.71
CA ALA A 105 8.63 -2.04 -6.06
C ALA A 105 7.34 -2.57 -6.74
N GLY A 106 6.55 -3.35 -6.04
CA GLY A 106 5.26 -3.86 -6.52
C GLY A 106 5.41 -4.87 -7.66
N GLN A 107 4.44 -4.89 -8.56
CA GLN A 107 4.39 -5.85 -9.67
C GLN A 107 5.50 -5.66 -10.72
N TRP A 108 6.22 -4.57 -10.69
CA TRP A 108 7.34 -4.28 -11.61
C TRP A 108 8.70 -4.68 -11.02
N ALA A 109 8.73 -5.21 -9.80
CA ALA A 109 9.95 -5.75 -9.20
C ALA A 109 10.38 -7.01 -9.97
N LYS A 110 11.62 -7.00 -10.50
CA LYS A 110 12.25 -8.13 -11.18
C LYS A 110 13.40 -8.64 -10.36
#